data_aa80d7e531c33fdb2bca5875e36ab928
#
_entry.id   aa80d7e531c33fdb2bca5875e36ab928
#
_cell.length_a   1.000
_cell.length_b   1.000
_cell.length_c   1.000
_cell.angle_alpha   90.00
_cell.angle_beta   90.00
_cell.angle_gamma   90.00
#
_symmetry.space_group_name_H-M   'P 1'
#
loop_
_entity.id
_entity.type
_entity.pdbx_description
1 polymer ?
#
loop_
_entity_poly.entity_id
_entity_poly.type
_entity_poly.pdbx_seq_one_letter_code
_entity_poly.pdbx_strand_id
1 'polypeptide(L)'
;CGYVGTSFTWRDFNTYNEGFLRGCKTLKNIVFPKNLKTIDIPKHCLDDSLSTLKPLVIPEGVKAVYVGQHCRNIKCITVKGKKTVLYGDSGMGAKMISVEKVNCKKGSKTWKKMKKFVCPNFAKKFKKDTENIDTDDYYTREIVHTKKVKVAKTK
;
A
#
# COMPACT_ATOMS: atom_id res chain seq x y z
N CYS A 1 -5.29 -17.63 -4.43
CA CYS A 1 -5.86 -16.29 -4.60
C CYS A 1 -6.85 -16.31 -5.75
N GLY A 2 -8.12 -16.12 -5.47
CA GLY A 2 -9.13 -16.01 -6.49
C GLY A 2 -8.98 -14.72 -7.29
N TYR A 3 -9.03 -14.83 -8.57
CA TYR A 3 -9.08 -13.72 -9.48
C TYR A 3 -10.39 -13.78 -10.26
N VAL A 4 -11.17 -12.73 -10.23
CA VAL A 4 -12.43 -12.66 -10.95
C VAL A 4 -12.45 -11.40 -11.83
N GLY A 5 -12.46 -11.57 -13.13
CA GLY A 5 -12.62 -10.48 -14.08
C GLY A 5 -11.41 -9.54 -14.18
N THR A 6 -11.67 -8.24 -14.26
CA THR A 6 -10.67 -7.18 -14.47
C THR A 6 -10.30 -6.40 -13.19
N SER A 7 -10.90 -6.77 -12.08
CA SER A 7 -10.61 -6.21 -10.75
C SER A 7 -9.98 -7.26 -9.87
N PHE A 8 -9.00 -6.84 -9.10
CA PHE A 8 -8.42 -7.63 -8.03
C PHE A 8 -8.60 -6.87 -6.74
N THR A 9 -9.33 -7.47 -5.81
CA THR A 9 -9.46 -6.94 -4.46
C THR A 9 -9.13 -8.04 -3.46
N TRP A 10 -8.28 -7.73 -2.51
CA TRP A 10 -7.97 -8.63 -1.43
C TRP A 10 -9.04 -8.63 -0.33
N ARG A 11 -10.00 -7.74 -0.43
CA ARG A 11 -11.15 -7.65 0.50
C ARG A 11 -12.11 -8.82 0.33
N ASP A 12 -12.22 -9.36 -0.88
CA ASP A 12 -13.16 -10.44 -1.19
C ASP A 12 -12.82 -11.76 -0.49
N PHE A 13 -11.60 -11.89 0.03
CA PHE A 13 -11.16 -13.10 0.70
C PHE A 13 -11.43 -13.12 2.21
N ASN A 14 -11.67 -11.98 2.79
CA ASN A 14 -11.90 -11.97 4.22
C ASN A 14 -12.56 -10.67 4.68
N THR A 15 -13.85 -10.72 4.82
CA THR A 15 -14.66 -9.59 5.29
C THR A 15 -14.33 -9.16 6.72
N TYR A 16 -13.59 -9.97 7.47
CA TYR A 16 -13.31 -9.73 8.89
C TYR A 16 -11.83 -9.51 9.21
N ASN A 17 -10.92 -9.91 8.33
CA ASN A 17 -9.48 -9.75 8.58
C ASN A 17 -8.90 -8.64 7.72
N GLU A 18 -8.75 -7.51 8.32
CA GLU A 18 -7.86 -6.48 7.87
C GLU A 18 -6.43 -7.00 7.98
N GLY A 19 -5.75 -7.17 6.90
CA GLY A 19 -4.38 -7.65 6.93
C GLY A 19 -4.12 -8.89 6.08
N PHE A 20 -4.60 -8.87 4.85
CA PHE A 20 -4.26 -9.88 3.85
C PHE A 20 -2.74 -10.05 3.77
N LEU A 21 -2.28 -11.29 3.79
CA LEU A 21 -0.87 -11.67 3.86
C LEU A 21 -0.14 -11.18 5.13
N ARG A 22 -0.87 -10.83 6.17
CA ARG A 22 -0.28 -10.50 7.47
C ARG A 22 0.50 -11.70 8.00
N GLY A 23 1.66 -11.45 8.58
CA GLY A 23 2.52 -12.49 9.12
C GLY A 23 3.25 -13.34 8.08
N CYS A 24 3.14 -13.06 6.80
CA CYS A 24 3.89 -13.73 5.74
C CYS A 24 5.36 -13.32 5.76
N LYS A 25 6.11 -13.85 6.72
CA LYS A 25 7.50 -13.42 7.00
C LYS A 25 8.49 -13.72 5.89
N THR A 26 8.17 -14.65 5.00
CA THR A 26 9.06 -15.08 3.92
C THR A 26 8.68 -14.53 2.55
N LEU A 27 7.59 -13.78 2.45
CA LEU A 27 7.13 -13.21 1.20
C LEU A 27 8.08 -12.14 0.70
N LYS A 28 8.65 -12.33 -0.48
CA LYS A 28 9.61 -11.41 -1.08
C LYS A 28 9.06 -10.64 -2.27
N ASN A 29 8.04 -11.18 -2.94
CA ASN A 29 7.50 -10.58 -4.16
C ASN A 29 6.02 -10.91 -4.35
N ILE A 30 5.31 -9.98 -4.97
CA ILE A 30 3.92 -10.14 -5.40
C ILE A 30 3.85 -9.78 -6.87
N VAL A 31 3.24 -10.65 -7.66
CA VAL A 31 3.06 -10.44 -9.10
C VAL A 31 1.57 -10.32 -9.40
N PHE A 32 1.19 -9.20 -10.01
CA PHE A 32 -0.18 -8.98 -10.47
C PHE A 32 -0.39 -9.45 -11.91
N PRO A 33 -1.53 -10.05 -12.22
CA PRO A 33 -1.90 -10.38 -13.60
C PRO A 33 -1.93 -9.14 -14.51
N LYS A 34 -1.53 -9.30 -15.76
CA LYS A 34 -1.39 -8.17 -16.71
C LYS A 34 -2.72 -7.54 -17.15
N ASN A 35 -3.81 -8.30 -17.07
CA ASN A 35 -5.15 -7.88 -17.53
C ASN A 35 -5.96 -7.11 -16.47
N LEU A 36 -5.42 -6.87 -15.30
CA LEU A 36 -6.10 -6.10 -14.24
C LEU A 36 -6.36 -4.66 -14.67
N LYS A 37 -7.54 -4.16 -14.33
CA LYS A 37 -7.92 -2.75 -14.50
C LYS A 37 -7.89 -1.98 -13.20
N THR A 38 -8.17 -2.65 -12.09
CA THR A 38 -8.19 -2.06 -10.75
C THR A 38 -7.49 -2.97 -9.77
N ILE A 39 -6.74 -2.37 -8.85
CA ILE A 39 -6.10 -3.06 -7.71
C ILE A 39 -6.54 -2.33 -6.44
N ASP A 40 -7.09 -3.07 -5.49
CA ASP A 40 -7.46 -2.57 -4.18
C ASP A 40 -6.58 -3.27 -3.12
N ILE A 41 -5.73 -2.50 -2.48
CA ILE A 41 -4.85 -2.97 -1.41
C ILE A 41 -5.51 -2.60 -0.08
N PRO A 42 -6.01 -3.57 0.69
CA PRO A 42 -6.71 -3.30 1.93
C PRO A 42 -5.79 -2.73 3.02
N LYS A 43 -6.38 -2.12 4.02
CA LYS A 43 -5.65 -1.66 5.20
C LYS A 43 -4.92 -2.82 5.89
N HIS A 44 -3.81 -2.52 6.55
CA HIS A 44 -2.94 -3.50 7.23
C HIS A 44 -2.42 -4.63 6.33
N CYS A 45 -2.51 -4.50 5.02
CA CYS A 45 -1.96 -5.47 4.09
C CYS A 45 -0.46 -5.65 4.31
N LEU A 46 -0.03 -6.90 4.39
CA LEU A 46 1.38 -7.28 4.60
C LEU A 46 1.98 -6.78 5.92
N ASP A 47 1.17 -6.37 6.88
CA ASP A 47 1.69 -6.07 8.22
C ASP A 47 2.39 -7.32 8.79
N ASP A 48 3.45 -7.10 9.59
CA ASP A 48 4.33 -8.13 10.12
C ASP A 48 5.09 -8.97 9.06
N SER A 49 5.04 -8.60 7.79
CA SER A 49 5.91 -9.16 6.77
C SER A 49 7.33 -8.60 6.88
N LEU A 50 8.31 -9.28 6.29
CA LEU A 50 9.69 -8.79 6.31
C LEU A 50 9.85 -7.49 5.51
N SER A 51 10.76 -6.64 5.99
CA SER A 51 11.16 -5.40 5.33
C SER A 51 11.82 -5.58 3.94
N THR A 52 12.03 -6.81 3.52
CA THR A 52 12.70 -7.20 2.27
C THR A 52 11.73 -7.38 1.09
N LEU A 53 10.46 -7.02 1.25
CA LEU A 53 9.51 -7.07 0.15
C LEU A 53 9.98 -6.17 -0.99
N LYS A 54 10.07 -6.74 -2.19
CA LYS A 54 10.36 -6.00 -3.42
C LYS A 54 9.24 -4.99 -3.70
N PRO A 55 9.52 -3.89 -4.41
CA PRO A 55 8.48 -2.95 -4.82
C PRO A 55 7.33 -3.67 -5.53
N LEU A 56 6.10 -3.32 -5.19
CA LEU A 56 4.94 -3.78 -5.94
C LEU A 56 4.99 -3.19 -7.35
N VAL A 57 4.92 -4.04 -8.36
CA VAL A 57 4.92 -3.61 -9.76
C VAL A 57 3.50 -3.61 -10.29
N ILE A 58 2.96 -2.42 -10.57
CA ILE A 58 1.63 -2.24 -11.13
C ILE A 58 1.71 -2.35 -12.65
N PRO A 59 1.01 -3.32 -13.27
CA PRO A 59 1.00 -3.52 -14.71
C PRO A 59 0.51 -2.30 -15.50
N GLU A 60 0.91 -2.19 -16.75
CA GLU A 60 0.61 -1.02 -17.60
C GLU A 60 -0.89 -0.78 -17.83
N GLY A 61 -1.68 -1.84 -17.93
CA GLY A 61 -3.13 -1.77 -18.20
C GLY A 61 -3.99 -1.31 -17.01
N VAL A 62 -3.42 -1.21 -15.82
CA VAL A 62 -4.16 -0.83 -14.60
C VAL A 62 -4.52 0.65 -14.65
N LYS A 63 -5.79 0.96 -14.41
CA LYS A 63 -6.31 2.34 -14.41
C LYS A 63 -6.26 2.97 -13.01
N ALA A 64 -6.59 2.19 -11.98
CA ALA A 64 -6.68 2.67 -10.60
C ALA A 64 -6.04 1.69 -9.61
N VAL A 65 -5.34 2.23 -8.63
CA VAL A 65 -4.80 1.50 -7.49
C VAL A 65 -5.20 2.23 -6.22
N TYR A 66 -5.88 1.54 -5.33
CA TYR A 66 -6.27 2.05 -4.01
C TYR A 66 -5.34 1.43 -2.96
N VAL A 67 -4.71 2.26 -2.15
CA VAL A 67 -3.80 1.83 -1.10
C VAL A 67 -4.43 2.13 0.25
N GLY A 68 -4.75 1.09 1.00
CA GLY A 68 -5.35 1.19 2.33
C GLY A 68 -4.40 1.79 3.37
N GLN A 69 -4.95 2.09 4.54
CA GLN A 69 -4.18 2.59 5.67
C GLN A 69 -3.19 1.55 6.18
N HIS A 70 -2.15 2.01 6.85
CA HIS A 70 -1.22 1.18 7.60
C HIS A 70 -0.53 0.06 6.81
N CYS A 71 -0.45 0.15 5.49
CA CYS A 71 0.33 -0.78 4.65
C CYS A 71 1.84 -0.51 4.77
N ARG A 72 2.39 -0.62 5.97
CA ARG A 72 3.73 -0.14 6.35
C ARG A 72 4.88 -0.86 5.67
N ASN A 73 4.65 -2.12 5.30
CA ASN A 73 5.67 -2.94 4.66
C ASN A 73 5.67 -2.79 3.14
N ILE A 74 4.68 -2.11 2.58
CA ILE A 74 4.68 -1.67 1.19
C ILE A 74 5.36 -0.30 1.13
N LYS A 75 6.68 -0.30 1.08
CA LYS A 75 7.45 0.96 1.08
C LYS A 75 7.57 1.58 -0.29
N CYS A 76 7.50 0.78 -1.33
CA CYS A 76 7.70 1.24 -2.70
C CYS A 76 6.70 0.58 -3.66
N ILE A 77 6.12 1.38 -4.54
CA ILE A 77 5.28 0.92 -5.66
C ILE A 77 5.90 1.42 -6.96
N THR A 78 6.02 0.54 -7.95
CA THR A 78 6.44 0.89 -9.30
C THR A 78 5.24 0.83 -10.24
N VAL A 79 4.91 1.94 -10.88
CA VAL A 79 3.77 2.06 -11.80
C VAL A 79 4.25 2.15 -13.23
N LYS A 80 3.91 1.13 -14.05
CA LYS A 80 4.30 1.08 -15.46
C LYS A 80 3.41 1.93 -16.37
N GLY A 81 2.12 2.06 -16.04
CA GLY A 81 1.14 2.75 -16.86
C GLY A 81 1.20 4.27 -16.76
N LYS A 82 1.13 4.98 -17.89
CA LYS A 82 1.04 6.46 -17.92
C LYS A 82 -0.30 6.99 -17.41
N LYS A 83 -1.37 6.21 -17.58
CA LYS A 83 -2.75 6.59 -17.22
C LYS A 83 -3.19 6.09 -15.85
N THR A 84 -2.39 5.26 -15.18
CA THR A 84 -2.68 4.73 -13.84
C THR A 84 -2.74 5.86 -12.82
N VAL A 85 -3.71 5.79 -11.93
CA VAL A 85 -3.85 6.72 -10.80
C VAL A 85 -3.74 5.93 -9.49
N LEU A 86 -2.87 6.37 -8.59
CA LEU A 86 -2.84 5.89 -7.22
C LEU A 86 -3.73 6.76 -6.35
N TYR A 87 -4.53 6.09 -5.50
CA TYR A 87 -5.36 6.72 -4.49
C TYR A 87 -4.90 6.29 -3.11
N GLY A 88 -4.84 7.23 -2.18
CA GLY A 88 -4.70 6.93 -0.75
C GLY A 88 -6.05 6.54 -0.15
N ASP A 89 -6.02 6.04 1.06
CA ASP A 89 -7.23 5.79 1.83
C ASP A 89 -7.84 7.10 2.31
N SER A 90 -9.14 7.26 2.15
CA SER A 90 -9.87 8.46 2.57
C SER A 90 -9.78 8.73 4.08
N GLY A 91 -9.64 7.69 4.89
CA GLY A 91 -9.45 7.81 6.33
C GLY A 91 -8.10 8.40 6.76
N MET A 92 -7.12 8.44 5.86
CA MET A 92 -5.81 9.08 6.11
C MET A 92 -5.75 10.53 5.63
N GLY A 93 -6.83 11.05 5.09
CA GLY A 93 -6.87 12.36 4.45
C GLY A 93 -6.56 12.31 2.95
N ALA A 94 -7.12 13.26 2.22
CA ALA A 94 -7.16 13.24 0.74
C ALA A 94 -5.79 13.25 0.03
N LYS A 95 -4.70 13.54 0.76
CA LYS A 95 -3.34 13.63 0.20
C LYS A 95 -2.33 12.79 0.97
N MET A 96 -2.76 11.74 1.63
CA MET A 96 -1.89 10.81 2.37
C MET A 96 -1.93 9.42 1.76
N ILE A 97 -0.79 8.74 1.76
CA ILE A 97 -0.63 7.36 1.31
C ILE A 97 0.45 6.66 2.16
N SER A 98 0.22 5.43 2.55
CA SER A 98 1.17 4.68 3.40
C SER A 98 2.50 4.32 2.70
N VAL A 99 2.63 4.59 1.42
CA VAL A 99 3.81 4.25 0.61
C VAL A 99 4.82 5.40 0.65
N GLU A 100 6.08 5.09 0.92
CA GLU A 100 7.16 6.08 1.03
C GLU A 100 7.71 6.54 -0.32
N LYS A 101 7.74 5.63 -1.29
CA LYS A 101 8.34 5.87 -2.61
C LYS A 101 7.45 5.33 -3.72
N VAL A 102 7.31 6.12 -4.78
CA VAL A 102 6.60 5.72 -6.00
C VAL A 102 7.53 5.94 -7.20
N ASN A 103 7.79 4.87 -7.93
CA ASN A 103 8.51 4.91 -9.21
C ASN A 103 7.49 4.94 -10.34
N CYS A 104 7.56 5.89 -11.24
CA CYS A 104 6.63 6.00 -12.36
C CYS A 104 7.22 6.80 -13.52
N LYS A 105 6.58 6.73 -14.67
CA LYS A 105 7.00 7.48 -15.87
C LYS A 105 6.85 8.98 -15.63
N LYS A 106 7.87 9.78 -15.96
CA LYS A 106 7.81 11.24 -15.88
C LYS A 106 6.62 11.78 -16.68
N GLY A 107 5.85 12.68 -16.09
CA GLY A 107 4.67 13.25 -16.72
C GLY A 107 3.40 12.40 -16.69
N SER A 108 3.45 11.16 -16.15
CA SER A 108 2.27 10.31 -15.96
C SER A 108 1.27 10.94 -14.96
N LYS A 109 0.04 10.42 -14.95
CA LYS A 109 -0.96 10.82 -13.94
C LYS A 109 -0.45 10.57 -12.52
N THR A 110 0.16 9.42 -12.28
CA THR A 110 0.79 9.10 -10.98
C THR A 110 1.89 10.10 -10.63
N TRP A 111 2.78 10.43 -11.57
CA TRP A 111 3.85 11.40 -11.37
C TRP A 111 3.33 12.76 -10.88
N LYS A 112 2.31 13.29 -11.56
CA LYS A 112 1.73 14.60 -11.23
C LYS A 112 1.03 14.59 -9.87
N LYS A 113 0.27 13.52 -9.59
CA LYS A 113 -0.54 13.40 -8.38
C LYS A 113 0.32 13.16 -7.14
N MET A 114 1.23 12.20 -7.18
CA MET A 114 1.99 11.77 -5.99
C MET A 114 2.97 12.82 -5.48
N LYS A 115 3.41 13.77 -6.30
CA LYS A 115 4.21 14.92 -5.84
C LYS A 115 3.52 15.79 -4.77
N LYS A 116 2.19 15.73 -4.71
CA LYS A 116 1.38 16.50 -3.75
C LYS A 116 1.04 15.68 -2.50
N PHE A 117 1.46 14.43 -2.43
CA PHE A 117 1.13 13.51 -1.35
C PHE A 117 2.22 13.45 -0.28
N VAL A 118 1.79 13.14 0.92
CA VAL A 118 2.66 12.86 2.05
C VAL A 118 2.45 11.42 2.53
N CYS A 119 3.49 10.87 3.14
CA CYS A 119 3.46 9.58 3.79
C CYS A 119 3.54 9.78 5.30
N PRO A 120 2.69 9.12 6.10
CA PRO A 120 2.79 9.18 7.54
C PRO A 120 4.08 8.48 8.01
N ASN A 121 4.71 9.07 9.01
CA ASN A 121 5.81 8.45 9.71
C ASN A 121 5.32 7.97 11.08
N PHE A 122 5.27 6.67 11.25
CA PHE A 122 4.76 6.05 12.45
C PHE A 122 5.87 5.88 13.50
N ALA A 123 5.58 6.23 14.75
CA ALA A 123 6.49 5.98 15.85
C ALA A 123 6.77 4.48 15.98
N LYS A 124 8.04 4.12 16.17
CA LYS A 124 8.45 2.72 16.37
C LYS A 124 8.14 2.21 17.79
N LYS A 125 7.62 3.04 18.67
CA LYS A 125 7.37 2.66 20.05
C LYS A 125 6.13 1.77 20.16
N PHE A 126 6.37 0.47 20.26
CA PHE A 126 5.46 -0.42 20.94
C PHE A 126 5.69 -0.26 22.45
N LYS A 127 4.73 0.26 23.18
CA LYS A 127 4.56 -0.20 24.55
C LYS A 127 3.92 -1.59 24.42
N LYS A 128 4.64 -2.58 24.85
CA LYS A 128 4.13 -3.93 25.03
C LYS A 128 3.30 -3.90 26.30
N ASP A 129 2.06 -3.44 26.25
CA ASP A 129 1.09 -3.73 27.28
C ASP A 129 0.56 -5.12 27.00
N THR A 130 1.01 -6.07 27.83
CA THR A 130 0.78 -7.50 27.69
C THR A 130 -0.53 -7.95 28.33
N GLU A 131 -1.36 -7.05 28.83
CA GLU A 131 -2.60 -7.39 29.53
C GLU A 131 -3.78 -6.74 28.81
N ASN A 132 -4.62 -7.54 28.16
CA ASN A 132 -5.82 -7.17 27.38
C ASN A 132 -5.54 -6.53 26.03
N ILE A 133 -4.99 -7.31 25.14
CA ILE A 133 -4.87 -6.93 23.73
C ILE A 133 -6.18 -7.26 23.04
N ASP A 134 -7.06 -6.28 22.90
CA ASP A 134 -8.04 -6.29 21.84
C ASP A 134 -7.24 -6.20 20.52
N THR A 135 -7.49 -7.12 19.60
CA THR A 135 -6.69 -7.27 18.37
C THR A 135 -6.69 -6.02 17.50
N ASP A 136 -7.62 -5.11 17.70
CA ASP A 136 -7.69 -3.83 17.00
C ASP A 136 -6.68 -2.79 17.52
N ASP A 137 -6.29 -2.85 18.80
CA ASP A 137 -5.31 -1.92 19.38
C ASP A 137 -3.86 -2.21 19.02
N TYR A 138 -3.59 -3.37 18.46
CA TYR A 138 -2.22 -3.79 18.12
C TYR A 138 -1.55 -2.90 17.06
N TYR A 139 -2.30 -2.03 16.39
CA TYR A 139 -1.86 -1.30 15.21
C TYR A 139 -2.00 0.21 15.28
N THR A 140 -2.47 0.77 16.37
CA THR A 140 -2.47 2.23 16.59
C THR A 140 -1.07 2.73 16.87
N ARG A 141 -0.24 2.73 15.84
CA ARG A 141 0.99 3.51 15.87
C ARG A 141 0.62 4.96 15.64
N GLU A 142 0.94 5.78 16.61
CA GLU A 142 0.78 7.22 16.50
C GLU A 142 1.55 7.76 15.28
N ILE A 143 0.89 8.60 14.50
CA ILE A 143 1.54 9.34 13.43
C ILE A 143 2.32 10.48 14.09
N VAL A 144 3.64 10.37 14.12
CA VAL A 144 4.52 11.36 14.74
C VAL A 144 4.68 12.58 13.84
N HIS A 145 4.87 12.36 12.56
CA HIS A 145 4.99 13.39 11.55
C HIS A 145 4.78 12.80 10.16
N THR A 146 4.64 13.66 9.17
CA THR A 146 4.53 13.26 7.78
C THR A 146 5.78 13.64 6.99
N LYS A 147 6.08 12.90 5.95
CA LYS A 147 7.12 13.22 4.97
C LYS A 147 6.54 13.20 3.57
N LYS A 148 7.13 13.96 2.66
CA LYS A 148 6.73 13.92 1.24
C LYS A 148 6.96 12.53 0.66
N VAL A 149 6.03 12.05 -0.15
CA VAL A 149 6.22 10.83 -0.93
C VAL A 149 7.34 11.07 -1.93
N LYS A 150 8.34 10.21 -1.93
CA LYS A 150 9.46 10.27 -2.87
C LYS A 150 9.00 9.75 -4.23
N VAL A 151 8.96 10.62 -5.23
CA VAL A 151 8.58 10.24 -6.61
C VAL A 151 9.84 10.17 -7.46
N ALA A 152 10.10 8.99 -8.03
CA ALA A 152 11.27 8.74 -8.86
C ALA A 152 10.86 8.32 -10.28
N LYS A 153 11.66 8.75 -11.26
CA LYS A 153 11.47 8.35 -12.66
C LYS A 153 11.86 6.88 -12.84
N THR A 154 11.00 6.09 -13.47
CA THR A 154 11.38 4.75 -13.97
C THR A 154 12.33 4.88 -15.16
N LYS A 155 13.26 3.97 -15.22
CA LYS A 155 14.13 3.81 -16.38
C LYS A 155 13.36 3.35 -17.62
#